data_1c7dbb61ee4b34052b6d66b505bac979
#
_entry.id   1c7dbb61ee4b34052b6d66b505bac979
#
_cell.length_a   1.000
_cell.length_b   1.000
_cell.length_c   1.000
_cell.angle_alpha   90.00
_cell.angle_beta   90.00
_cell.angle_gamma   90.00
#
_symmetry.space_group_name_H-M   'P 1'
#
loop_
_entity.id
_entity.type
_entity.pdbx_description
1 polymer ?
#
loop_
_entity_poly.entity_id
_entity_poly.type
_entity_poly.pdbx_seq_one_letter_code
_entity_poly.pdbx_strand_id
1 'polypeptide(L)'
;NMAKCADKFSLIRSMQSYTSKHGEGDVHVMCGSELDRNVQAPGIGAVLSLQQKQQAPIPPFVHLGDMKHPSYSAPGFGGYLGRTHNPFLIKQNPNSNDFRVQAFDTARGVDVSRTFGRKELLRSLDRYQSSAEQQLEFARSHNTFTEQALSLATSASAKSAFDLSKESPKLRDEYGRNRVGQGMLLARRLIEAGVRFVTIQGYVDTGIYAWDHHWGIFP
;
A
#
# COMPACT_ATOMS: atom_id res chain seq x y z
N ASN A 1 -12.58 -16.70 14.06
CA ASN A 1 -12.98 -15.56 14.90
C ASN A 1 -13.87 -14.53 14.19
N MET A 2 -13.86 -14.45 12.86
CA MET A 2 -14.73 -13.54 12.10
C MET A 2 -16.21 -13.74 12.38
N ALA A 3 -16.67 -14.98 12.59
CA ALA A 3 -18.07 -15.26 12.95
C ALA A 3 -18.55 -14.51 14.20
N LYS A 4 -17.64 -14.23 15.15
CA LYS A 4 -17.96 -13.46 16.36
C LYS A 4 -18.19 -11.97 16.11
N CYS A 5 -17.88 -11.49 14.92
CA CYS A 5 -18.00 -10.10 14.49
C CYS A 5 -18.94 -9.97 13.29
N ALA A 6 -19.80 -10.96 13.04
CA ALA A 6 -20.67 -10.98 11.87
C ALA A 6 -21.67 -9.81 11.81
N ASP A 7 -21.92 -9.18 12.94
CA ASP A 7 -22.70 -7.96 13.09
C ASP A 7 -21.99 -6.68 12.59
N LYS A 8 -20.69 -6.77 12.29
CA LYS A 8 -19.82 -5.61 11.96
C LYS A 8 -19.37 -5.57 10.50
N PHE A 9 -19.76 -6.52 9.67
CA PHE A 9 -19.44 -6.54 8.25
C PHE A 9 -20.60 -7.06 7.41
N SER A 10 -20.59 -6.67 6.14
CA SER A 10 -21.55 -7.18 5.15
C SER A 10 -20.89 -8.23 4.27
N LEU A 11 -21.63 -9.27 3.92
CA LEU A 11 -21.17 -10.35 3.07
C LEU A 11 -21.89 -10.27 1.71
N ILE A 12 -21.12 -9.99 0.64
CA ILE A 12 -21.63 -10.04 -0.73
C ILE A 12 -21.47 -11.46 -1.26
N ARG A 13 -22.57 -12.22 -1.28
CA ARG A 13 -22.56 -13.64 -1.66
C ARG A 13 -22.70 -13.90 -3.17
N SER A 14 -23.11 -12.90 -3.91
CA SER A 14 -23.36 -12.98 -5.36
C SER A 14 -22.22 -12.48 -6.23
N MET A 15 -21.06 -12.22 -5.64
CA MET A 15 -19.90 -11.75 -6.39
C MET A 15 -19.38 -12.84 -7.33
N GLN A 16 -19.20 -12.49 -8.60
CA GLN A 16 -18.69 -13.39 -9.63
C GLN A 16 -17.54 -12.71 -10.38
N SER A 17 -16.58 -13.51 -10.85
CA SER A 17 -15.55 -13.08 -11.78
C SER A 17 -15.83 -13.69 -13.16
N TYR A 18 -15.49 -12.97 -14.22
CA TYR A 18 -15.60 -13.45 -15.59
C TYR A 18 -14.58 -14.56 -15.91
N THR A 19 -13.60 -14.75 -15.07
CA THR A 19 -12.50 -15.71 -15.25
C THR A 19 -12.12 -16.37 -13.93
N SER A 20 -11.62 -17.59 -14.01
CA SER A 20 -10.98 -18.33 -12.91
C SER A 20 -9.46 -18.22 -12.92
N LYS A 21 -8.88 -17.50 -13.89
CA LYS A 21 -7.42 -17.37 -14.00
C LYS A 21 -6.90 -16.37 -13.00
N HIS A 22 -5.80 -16.75 -12.31
CA HIS A 22 -5.02 -15.83 -11.50
C HIS A 22 -4.54 -14.63 -12.32
N GLY A 23 -4.47 -13.48 -11.70
CA GLY A 23 -4.07 -12.22 -12.33
C GLY A 23 -5.21 -11.55 -13.10
N GLU A 24 -5.89 -12.23 -14.02
CA GLU A 24 -7.08 -11.69 -14.69
C GLU A 24 -8.20 -11.46 -13.67
N GLY A 25 -8.47 -12.45 -12.80
CA GLY A 25 -9.43 -12.33 -11.71
C GLY A 25 -9.02 -11.26 -10.69
N ASP A 26 -7.72 -11.15 -10.38
CA ASP A 26 -7.20 -10.11 -9.49
C ASP A 26 -7.45 -8.70 -10.05
N VAL A 27 -7.21 -8.49 -11.36
CA VAL A 27 -7.53 -7.23 -12.03
C VAL A 27 -9.02 -6.94 -11.94
N HIS A 28 -9.86 -7.92 -12.24
CA HIS A 28 -11.31 -7.75 -12.17
C HIS A 28 -11.79 -7.31 -10.78
N VAL A 29 -11.31 -7.98 -9.74
CA VAL A 29 -11.69 -7.65 -8.35
C VAL A 29 -11.12 -6.32 -7.89
N MET A 30 -9.87 -6.01 -8.26
CA MET A 30 -9.17 -4.80 -7.79
C MET A 30 -9.50 -3.54 -8.58
N CYS A 31 -9.84 -3.68 -9.86
CA CYS A 31 -10.05 -2.57 -10.78
C CYS A 31 -11.50 -2.44 -11.27
N GLY A 32 -12.34 -3.46 -11.04
CA GLY A 32 -13.73 -3.47 -11.52
C GLY A 32 -13.88 -3.59 -13.04
N SER A 33 -12.83 -4.03 -13.75
CA SER A 33 -12.81 -4.16 -15.19
C SER A 33 -12.10 -5.44 -15.62
N GLU A 34 -12.36 -5.91 -16.83
CA GLU A 34 -11.57 -6.98 -17.44
C GLU A 34 -10.15 -6.50 -17.73
N LEU A 35 -9.22 -7.45 -17.82
CA LEU A 35 -7.84 -7.16 -18.17
C LEU A 35 -7.76 -6.65 -19.62
N ASP A 36 -7.43 -5.38 -19.79
CA ASP A 36 -7.06 -4.80 -21.07
C ASP A 36 -5.53 -4.60 -21.11
N ARG A 37 -4.88 -5.08 -22.17
CA ARG A 37 -3.43 -4.95 -22.35
C ARG A 37 -3.01 -3.56 -22.80
N ASN A 38 -3.92 -2.79 -23.39
CA ASN A 38 -3.65 -1.46 -23.91
C ASN A 38 -3.96 -0.36 -22.90
N VAL A 39 -4.97 -0.59 -22.06
CA VAL A 39 -5.41 0.40 -21.06
C VAL A 39 -5.45 -0.24 -19.68
N GLN A 40 -4.55 0.15 -18.83
CA GLN A 40 -4.53 -0.33 -17.47
C GLN A 40 -5.51 0.48 -16.60
N ALA A 41 -6.59 -0.17 -16.18
CA ALA A 41 -7.56 0.44 -15.28
C ALA A 41 -6.96 0.66 -13.87
N PRO A 42 -7.30 1.77 -13.20
CA PRO A 42 -6.84 2.00 -11.83
C PRO A 42 -7.55 1.09 -10.83
N GLY A 43 -6.85 0.70 -9.80
CA GLY A 43 -7.44 -0.01 -8.69
C GLY A 43 -8.31 0.89 -7.80
N ILE A 44 -9.21 0.30 -7.03
CA ILE A 44 -10.12 1.00 -6.09
C ILE A 44 -9.35 1.95 -5.17
N GLY A 45 -8.21 1.52 -4.62
CA GLY A 45 -7.38 2.37 -3.75
C GLY A 45 -6.79 3.58 -4.48
N ALA A 46 -6.45 3.43 -5.76
CA ALA A 46 -5.96 4.54 -6.59
C ALA A 46 -7.06 5.57 -6.86
N VAL A 47 -8.28 5.14 -7.16
CA VAL A 47 -9.45 6.01 -7.32
C VAL A 47 -9.74 6.77 -6.02
N LEU A 48 -9.71 6.09 -4.89
CA LEU A 48 -9.88 6.73 -3.57
C LEU A 48 -8.79 7.75 -3.28
N SER A 49 -7.53 7.46 -3.66
CA SER A 49 -6.42 8.39 -3.48
C SER A 49 -6.55 9.66 -4.32
N LEU A 50 -7.17 9.56 -5.50
CA LEU A 50 -7.47 10.72 -6.35
C LEU A 50 -8.54 11.62 -5.73
N GLN A 51 -9.59 11.02 -5.18
CA GLN A 51 -10.74 11.76 -4.64
C GLN A 51 -10.43 12.43 -3.29
N GLN A 52 -9.46 11.93 -2.56
CA GLN A 52 -9.15 12.39 -1.22
C GLN A 52 -7.83 13.15 -1.18
N LYS A 53 -7.90 14.44 -0.83
CA LYS A 53 -6.69 15.19 -0.50
C LYS A 53 -6.00 14.52 0.69
N GLN A 54 -4.71 14.30 0.55
CA GLN A 54 -3.89 13.77 1.64
C GLN A 54 -3.97 14.70 2.86
N GLN A 55 -4.54 14.21 3.94
CA GLN A 55 -4.68 14.95 5.20
C GLN A 55 -3.66 14.51 6.26
N ALA A 56 -3.02 13.37 6.03
CA ALA A 56 -2.05 12.76 6.94
C ALA A 56 -0.69 12.62 6.24
N PRO A 57 0.41 12.54 7.00
CA PRO A 57 1.74 12.32 6.44
C PRO A 57 1.90 10.94 5.77
N ILE A 58 1.01 10.00 6.05
CA ILE A 58 0.97 8.67 5.42
C ILE A 58 0.14 8.75 4.13
N PRO A 59 0.61 8.16 3.02
CA PRO A 59 -0.18 8.10 1.78
C PRO A 59 -1.56 7.48 2.00
N PRO A 60 -2.60 7.97 1.32
CA PRO A 60 -3.99 7.51 1.54
C PRO A 60 -4.24 6.06 1.12
N PHE A 61 -3.37 5.50 0.27
CA PHE A 61 -3.42 4.12 -0.18
C PHE A 61 -2.13 3.37 0.16
N VAL A 62 -2.23 2.31 0.96
CA VAL A 62 -1.11 1.46 1.38
C VAL A 62 -1.37 0.01 0.96
N HIS A 63 -0.34 -0.67 0.48
CA HIS A 63 -0.39 -2.10 0.21
C HIS A 63 0.67 -2.85 1.02
N LEU A 64 0.22 -3.87 1.74
CA LEU A 64 1.08 -4.77 2.51
C LEU A 64 1.34 -6.04 1.71
N GLY A 65 2.50 -6.12 1.09
CA GLY A 65 2.90 -7.21 0.23
C GLY A 65 3.59 -6.74 -1.05
N ASP A 66 3.79 -7.61 -2.01
CA ASP A 66 4.52 -7.31 -3.25
C ASP A 66 3.61 -7.03 -4.44
N MET A 67 2.33 -7.08 -4.39
CA MET A 67 1.38 -6.86 -5.51
C MET A 67 1.78 -7.47 -6.87
N LYS A 68 2.87 -8.20 -6.96
CA LYS A 68 3.30 -8.85 -8.18
C LYS A 68 2.74 -10.27 -8.22
N HIS A 69 1.91 -10.52 -9.21
CA HIS A 69 1.65 -11.90 -9.63
C HIS A 69 2.74 -12.33 -10.63
N PRO A 70 3.21 -13.58 -10.62
CA PRO A 70 4.21 -14.06 -11.58
C PRO A 70 3.84 -13.85 -13.04
N SER A 71 2.56 -13.86 -13.37
CA SER A 71 2.04 -13.77 -14.74
C SER A 71 1.53 -12.38 -15.14
N TYR A 72 1.37 -11.42 -14.20
CA TYR A 72 0.74 -10.13 -14.47
C TYR A 72 1.36 -9.02 -13.65
N SER A 73 1.50 -7.85 -14.26
CA SER A 73 1.98 -6.67 -13.57
C SER A 73 0.87 -6.04 -12.72
N ALA A 74 1.04 -6.12 -11.42
CA ALA A 74 0.50 -5.21 -10.42
C ALA A 74 -0.96 -4.74 -10.59
N PRO A 75 -1.97 -5.63 -10.43
CA PRO A 75 -3.36 -5.19 -10.36
C PRO A 75 -3.54 -4.20 -9.19
N GLY A 76 -4.37 -3.19 -9.37
CA GLY A 76 -4.68 -2.23 -8.32
C GLY A 76 -3.75 -1.02 -8.20
N PHE A 77 -2.84 -0.81 -9.14
CA PHE A 77 -2.04 0.42 -9.26
C PHE A 77 -2.86 1.60 -9.82
N GLY A 78 -2.18 2.75 -10.01
CA GLY A 78 -2.81 3.96 -10.52
C GLY A 78 -3.39 3.86 -11.92
N GLY A 79 -2.92 2.90 -12.73
CA GLY A 79 -3.37 2.75 -14.11
C GLY A 79 -3.25 4.07 -14.88
N TYR A 80 -4.28 4.42 -15.64
CA TYR A 80 -4.33 5.69 -16.39
C TYR A 80 -4.43 6.94 -15.50
N LEU A 81 -4.66 6.81 -14.18
CA LEU A 81 -4.59 7.94 -13.25
C LEU A 81 -3.16 8.37 -12.92
N GLY A 82 -2.18 7.58 -13.34
CA GLY A 82 -0.78 7.88 -13.13
C GLY A 82 -0.18 7.35 -11.82
N ARG A 83 1.15 7.42 -11.76
CA ARG A 83 1.94 6.80 -10.67
C ARG A 83 1.76 7.46 -9.31
N THR A 84 1.31 8.70 -9.26
CA THR A 84 1.03 9.42 -8.01
C THR A 84 -0.07 8.76 -7.18
N HIS A 85 -0.91 7.97 -7.84
CA HIS A 85 -2.00 7.21 -7.21
C HIS A 85 -1.64 5.74 -6.93
N ASN A 86 -0.38 5.36 -7.13
CA ASN A 86 0.08 4.03 -6.75
C ASN A 86 0.06 3.87 -5.22
N PRO A 87 -0.15 2.64 -4.72
CA PRO A 87 -0.05 2.36 -3.29
C PRO A 87 1.37 2.57 -2.77
N PHE A 88 1.47 3.02 -1.53
CA PHE A 88 2.71 2.90 -0.78
C PHE A 88 2.92 1.44 -0.41
N LEU A 89 3.98 0.83 -0.99
CA LEU A 89 4.23 -0.60 -0.85
C LEU A 89 5.08 -0.90 0.38
N ILE A 90 4.62 -1.82 1.22
CA ILE A 90 5.36 -2.38 2.35
C ILE A 90 5.54 -3.87 2.11
N LYS A 91 6.73 -4.24 1.63
CA LYS A 91 7.05 -5.63 1.27
C LYS A 91 7.53 -6.47 2.45
N GLN A 92 8.03 -5.82 3.48
CA GLN A 92 8.54 -6.46 4.68
C GLN A 92 7.43 -7.23 5.40
N ASN A 93 7.79 -8.36 6.00
CA ASN A 93 6.86 -9.16 6.78
C ASN A 93 6.56 -8.48 8.13
N PRO A 94 5.31 -8.05 8.41
CA PRO A 94 4.99 -7.40 9.68
C PRO A 94 5.15 -8.31 10.90
N ASN A 95 5.26 -9.64 10.71
CA ASN A 95 5.51 -10.59 11.78
C ASN A 95 6.99 -10.79 12.09
N SER A 96 7.88 -10.26 11.27
CA SER A 96 9.34 -10.38 11.49
C SER A 96 9.77 -9.58 12.72
N ASN A 97 10.74 -10.11 13.48
CA ASN A 97 11.29 -9.44 14.66
C ASN A 97 12.03 -8.14 14.30
N ASP A 98 12.55 -8.06 13.09
CA ASP A 98 13.25 -6.90 12.52
C ASP A 98 12.34 -6.05 11.63
N PHE A 99 11.02 -6.22 11.73
CA PHE A 99 10.08 -5.44 10.93
C PHE A 99 10.28 -3.95 11.11
N ARG A 100 10.59 -3.29 10.01
CA ARG A 100 10.69 -1.85 9.90
C ARG A 100 10.38 -1.42 8.47
N VAL A 101 9.82 -0.27 8.32
CA VAL A 101 9.55 0.31 7.00
C VAL A 101 10.79 1.06 6.54
N GLN A 102 11.44 0.56 5.50
CA GLN A 102 12.70 1.12 4.98
C GLN A 102 12.61 2.60 4.59
N ALA A 103 11.42 3.08 4.24
CA ALA A 103 11.19 4.49 3.95
C ALA A 103 11.46 5.43 5.14
N PHE A 104 11.53 4.89 6.36
CA PHE A 104 11.92 5.65 7.56
C PHE A 104 13.44 5.63 7.83
N ASP A 105 14.18 4.74 7.16
CA ASP A 105 15.61 4.68 7.28
C ASP A 105 16.21 5.86 6.49
N THR A 106 16.69 6.87 7.19
CA THR A 106 17.53 7.88 6.54
C THR A 106 18.80 7.21 6.03
N ALA A 107 19.19 7.49 4.79
CA ALA A 107 20.44 6.96 4.25
C ALA A 107 21.56 7.26 5.26
N ARG A 108 22.43 6.28 5.56
CA ARG A 108 23.53 6.42 6.52
C ARG A 108 24.30 7.72 6.25
N GLY A 109 24.36 8.59 7.25
CA GLY A 109 25.07 9.88 7.16
C GLY A 109 24.26 11.04 6.57
N VAL A 110 22.96 10.88 6.30
CA VAL A 110 22.08 11.98 5.91
C VAL A 110 21.26 12.39 7.13
N ASP A 111 21.67 13.46 7.78
CA ASP A 111 20.90 14.10 8.84
C ASP A 111 19.63 14.76 8.26
N VAL A 112 18.60 14.87 9.11
CA VAL A 112 17.32 15.51 8.77
C VAL A 112 17.54 16.93 8.24
N SER A 113 18.50 17.68 8.81
CA SER A 113 18.89 19.03 8.35
C SER A 113 19.41 19.02 6.91
N ARG A 114 20.23 18.02 6.54
CA ARG A 114 20.72 17.85 5.17
C ARG A 114 19.60 17.48 4.19
N THR A 115 18.60 16.73 4.65
CA THR A 115 17.43 16.37 3.84
C THR A 115 16.57 17.62 3.57
N PHE A 116 16.40 18.49 4.56
CA PHE A 116 15.72 19.78 4.36
C PHE A 116 16.52 20.70 3.43
N GLY A 117 17.83 20.81 3.59
CA GLY A 117 18.69 21.61 2.72
C GLY A 117 18.66 21.12 1.26
N ARG A 118 18.62 19.81 1.02
CA ARG A 118 18.42 19.23 -0.31
C ARG A 118 17.06 19.56 -0.90
N LYS A 119 16.00 19.53 -0.08
CA LYS A 119 14.65 19.92 -0.52
C LYS A 119 14.61 21.39 -0.96
N GLU A 120 15.23 22.26 -0.22
CA GLU A 120 15.27 23.70 -0.52
C GLU A 120 16.09 24.00 -1.79
N LEU A 121 17.20 23.28 -1.96
CA LEU A 121 18.02 23.33 -3.17
C LEU A 121 17.25 22.79 -4.39
N LEU A 122 16.57 21.66 -4.27
CA LEU A 122 15.70 21.12 -5.33
C LEU A 122 14.59 22.10 -5.70
N ARG A 123 13.91 22.69 -4.72
CA ARG A 123 12.87 23.71 -4.97
C ARG A 123 13.41 24.97 -5.65
N SER A 124 14.64 25.35 -5.38
CA SER A 124 15.27 26.49 -6.06
C SER A 124 15.66 26.15 -7.49
N LEU A 125 16.15 24.93 -7.74
CA LEU A 125 16.43 24.42 -9.08
C LEU A 125 15.14 24.22 -9.91
N ASP A 126 14.10 23.62 -9.29
CA ASP A 126 12.79 23.44 -9.94
C ASP A 126 12.14 24.77 -10.34
N ARG A 127 12.32 25.84 -9.57
CA ARG A 127 11.87 27.19 -9.96
C ARG A 127 12.58 27.73 -11.22
N TYR A 128 13.84 27.36 -11.42
CA TYR A 128 14.58 27.71 -12.63
C TYR A 128 14.18 26.84 -13.85
N GLN A 129 13.87 25.57 -13.62
CA GLN A 129 13.44 24.63 -14.66
C GLN A 129 11.95 24.73 -15.02
N SER A 130 11.08 25.12 -14.07
CA SER A 130 9.63 25.16 -14.28
C SER A 130 9.17 26.19 -15.32
N SER A 131 10.02 27.15 -15.69
CA SER A 131 9.74 28.03 -16.83
C SER A 131 9.91 27.35 -18.20
N ALA A 132 10.60 26.19 -18.26
CA ALA A 132 10.84 25.44 -19.49
C ALA A 132 10.03 24.12 -19.60
N GLU A 133 9.56 23.57 -18.48
CA GLU A 133 9.03 22.20 -18.39
C GLU A 133 7.60 22.08 -17.84
N GLN A 134 6.71 23.03 -18.11
CA GLN A 134 5.30 22.92 -17.68
C GLN A 134 4.53 21.70 -18.25
N GLN A 135 5.18 20.79 -18.97
CA GLN A 135 4.51 19.73 -19.72
C GLN A 135 4.82 18.29 -19.31
N LEU A 136 5.68 18.02 -18.33
CA LEU A 136 6.00 16.63 -18.01
C LEU A 136 5.33 16.18 -16.69
N GLU A 137 4.28 15.38 -16.80
CA GLU A 137 3.62 14.61 -15.72
C GLU A 137 4.66 13.86 -14.85
N PHE A 138 5.76 13.43 -15.43
CA PHE A 138 6.88 12.79 -14.76
C PHE A 138 7.54 13.70 -13.71
N ALA A 139 7.79 14.98 -14.03
CA ALA A 139 8.41 15.93 -13.09
C ALA A 139 7.46 16.24 -11.92
N ARG A 140 6.18 16.41 -12.19
CA ARG A 140 5.15 16.63 -11.15
C ARG A 140 5.03 15.42 -10.23
N SER A 141 5.00 14.21 -10.78
CA SER A 141 4.96 12.97 -10.01
C SER A 141 6.18 12.82 -9.10
N HIS A 142 7.39 13.11 -9.62
CA HIS A 142 8.62 13.03 -8.85
C HIS A 142 8.63 13.98 -7.66
N ASN A 143 8.18 15.21 -7.84
CA ASN A 143 8.10 16.20 -6.75
C ASN A 143 7.09 15.77 -5.68
N THR A 144 5.92 15.28 -6.07
CA THR A 144 4.91 14.76 -5.15
C THR A 144 5.44 13.58 -4.35
N PHE A 145 6.11 12.62 -4.98
CA PHE A 145 6.72 11.48 -4.28
C PHE A 145 7.82 11.90 -3.30
N THR A 146 8.65 12.86 -3.69
CA THR A 146 9.72 13.36 -2.83
C THR A 146 9.13 14.04 -1.59
N GLU A 147 8.08 14.83 -1.74
CA GLU A 147 7.39 15.48 -0.63
C GLU A 147 6.69 14.48 0.29
N GLN A 148 6.03 13.48 -0.28
CA GLN A 148 5.40 12.41 0.48
C GLN A 148 6.43 11.58 1.26
N ALA A 149 7.53 11.20 0.61
CA ALA A 149 8.61 10.44 1.25
C ALA A 149 9.25 11.22 2.42
N LEU A 150 9.48 12.51 2.23
CA LEU A 150 10.04 13.36 3.28
C LEU A 150 9.05 13.57 4.43
N SER A 151 7.79 13.83 4.14
CA SER A 151 6.71 13.94 5.13
C SER A 151 6.60 12.66 5.96
N LEU A 152 6.62 11.51 5.29
CA LEU A 152 6.58 10.21 5.93
C LEU A 152 7.80 9.98 6.83
N ALA A 153 9.02 10.22 6.30
CA ALA A 153 10.27 9.98 7.01
C ALA A 153 10.46 10.88 8.25
N THR A 154 9.92 12.08 8.23
CA THR A 154 10.05 13.06 9.33
C THR A 154 8.91 13.01 10.34
N SER A 155 7.79 12.35 10.01
CA SER A 155 6.60 12.30 10.87
C SER A 155 6.74 11.29 11.99
N ALA A 156 6.71 11.73 13.24
CA ALA A 156 6.67 10.86 14.41
C ALA A 156 5.36 10.06 14.49
N SER A 157 4.24 10.64 14.08
CA SER A 157 2.93 9.97 14.04
C SER A 157 2.92 8.86 13.00
N ALA A 158 3.50 9.08 11.81
CA ALA A 158 3.64 8.04 10.80
C ALA A 158 4.51 6.88 11.32
N LYS A 159 5.70 7.15 11.85
CA LYS A 159 6.57 6.12 12.44
C LYS A 159 5.83 5.32 13.52
N SER A 160 5.09 6.01 14.38
CA SER A 160 4.28 5.38 15.42
C SER A 160 3.20 4.45 14.87
N ALA A 161 2.54 4.81 13.78
CA ALA A 161 1.50 3.99 13.16
C ALA A 161 2.04 2.64 12.66
N PHE A 162 3.27 2.62 12.14
CA PHE A 162 3.92 1.40 11.66
C PHE A 162 4.56 0.55 12.76
N ASP A 163 4.65 1.05 13.97
CA ASP A 163 5.33 0.38 15.07
C ASP A 163 4.40 -0.60 15.81
N LEU A 164 4.47 -1.88 15.41
CA LEU A 164 3.71 -2.96 16.05
C LEU A 164 4.19 -3.32 17.47
N SER A 165 5.35 -2.85 17.91
CA SER A 165 5.83 -3.09 19.27
C SER A 165 4.99 -2.37 20.32
N LYS A 166 4.22 -1.36 19.92
CA LYS A 166 3.29 -0.64 20.76
C LYS A 166 2.01 -1.41 21.08
N GLU A 167 1.74 -2.49 20.37
CA GLU A 167 0.60 -3.35 20.63
C GLU A 167 0.93 -4.41 21.68
N SER A 168 -0.03 -4.73 22.53
CA SER A 168 0.17 -5.74 23.56
C SER A 168 0.44 -7.11 22.94
N PRO A 169 1.28 -7.95 23.57
CA PRO A 169 1.50 -9.32 23.09
C PRO A 169 0.20 -10.10 22.90
N LYS A 170 -0.74 -9.97 23.85
CA LYS A 170 -2.04 -10.63 23.81
C LYS A 170 -2.82 -10.25 22.53
N LEU A 171 -2.89 -8.97 22.17
CA LEU A 171 -3.60 -8.52 20.98
C LEU A 171 -2.90 -9.02 19.70
N ARG A 172 -1.57 -8.99 19.68
CA ARG A 172 -0.80 -9.54 18.57
C ARG A 172 -1.05 -11.03 18.38
N ASP A 173 -1.22 -11.77 19.47
CA ASP A 173 -1.55 -13.22 19.45
C ASP A 173 -3.00 -13.44 18.96
N GLU A 174 -3.94 -12.59 19.35
CA GLU A 174 -5.33 -12.65 18.90
C GLU A 174 -5.47 -12.44 17.37
N TYR A 175 -4.68 -11.54 16.79
CA TYR A 175 -4.60 -11.36 15.34
C TYR A 175 -3.87 -12.50 14.63
N GLY A 176 -3.04 -13.25 15.34
CA GLY A 176 -2.19 -14.33 14.84
C GLY A 176 -0.77 -13.88 14.53
N ARG A 177 0.24 -14.66 15.01
CA ARG A 177 1.67 -14.43 14.78
C ARG A 177 2.11 -14.97 13.42
N ASN A 178 1.51 -14.41 12.38
CA ASN A 178 1.86 -14.70 10.99
C ASN A 178 1.76 -13.42 10.15
N ARG A 179 2.23 -13.48 8.92
CA ARG A 179 2.28 -12.32 8.01
C ARG A 179 0.93 -11.64 7.83
N VAL A 180 -0.13 -12.44 7.61
CA VAL A 180 -1.48 -11.92 7.35
C VAL A 180 -2.08 -11.32 8.60
N GLY A 181 -2.02 -12.02 9.74
CA GLY A 181 -2.56 -11.55 11.01
C GLY A 181 -1.89 -10.25 11.48
N GLN A 182 -0.56 -10.20 11.46
CA GLN A 182 0.17 -8.97 11.82
C GLN A 182 -0.02 -7.87 10.76
N GLY A 183 -0.23 -8.24 9.50
CA GLY A 183 -0.63 -7.31 8.44
C GLY A 183 -2.00 -6.67 8.70
N MET A 184 -2.99 -7.45 9.15
CA MET A 184 -4.31 -6.94 9.52
C MET A 184 -4.25 -6.01 10.74
N LEU A 185 -3.42 -6.35 11.73
CA LEU A 185 -3.18 -5.47 12.88
C LEU A 185 -2.54 -4.15 12.46
N LEU A 186 -1.54 -4.22 11.55
CA LEU A 186 -0.91 -3.03 10.98
C LEU A 186 -1.92 -2.20 10.18
N ALA A 187 -2.77 -2.85 9.36
CA ALA A 187 -3.81 -2.15 8.60
C ALA A 187 -4.77 -1.37 9.52
N ARG A 188 -5.20 -1.96 10.64
CA ARG A 188 -6.01 -1.25 11.64
C ARG A 188 -5.33 0.03 12.12
N ARG A 189 -4.05 -0.06 12.51
CA ARG A 189 -3.27 1.09 12.97
C ARG A 189 -3.11 2.18 11.92
N LEU A 190 -2.92 1.76 10.66
CA LEU A 190 -2.83 2.69 9.54
C LEU A 190 -4.14 3.43 9.29
N ILE A 191 -5.28 2.74 9.37
CA ILE A 191 -6.61 3.36 9.27
C ILE A 191 -6.83 4.36 10.42
N GLU A 192 -6.48 3.98 11.66
CA GLU A 192 -6.53 4.87 12.83
C GLU A 192 -5.63 6.11 12.66
N ALA A 193 -4.52 5.98 11.91
CA ALA A 193 -3.61 7.08 11.58
C ALA A 193 -4.03 7.89 10.34
N GLY A 194 -5.20 7.61 9.74
CA GLY A 194 -5.78 8.39 8.65
C GLY A 194 -5.56 7.83 7.24
N VAL A 195 -4.97 6.65 7.09
CA VAL A 195 -4.93 5.96 5.80
C VAL A 195 -6.36 5.55 5.43
N ARG A 196 -6.71 5.69 4.15
CA ARG A 196 -8.09 5.48 3.70
C ARG A 196 -8.34 4.11 3.10
N PHE A 197 -7.32 3.52 2.53
CA PHE A 197 -7.43 2.22 1.91
C PHE A 197 -6.16 1.41 2.13
N VAL A 198 -6.31 0.22 2.69
CA VAL A 198 -5.21 -0.72 2.91
C VAL A 198 -5.57 -2.04 2.26
N THR A 199 -4.69 -2.52 1.41
CA THR A 199 -4.77 -3.88 0.86
C THR A 199 -3.67 -4.76 1.47
N ILE A 200 -3.98 -6.03 1.66
CA ILE A 200 -3.06 -7.01 2.24
C ILE A 200 -2.95 -8.18 1.28
N GLN A 201 -1.74 -8.51 0.91
CA GLN A 201 -1.49 -9.71 0.12
C GLN A 201 -1.70 -10.97 0.98
N GLY A 202 -2.58 -11.84 0.53
CA GLY A 202 -2.95 -13.07 1.24
C GLY A 202 -2.00 -14.25 1.08
N TYR A 203 -0.78 -14.05 0.54
CA TYR A 203 0.19 -15.12 0.42
C TYR A 203 0.81 -15.47 1.77
N VAL A 204 0.99 -16.76 2.02
CA VAL A 204 1.78 -17.25 3.15
C VAL A 204 3.25 -17.40 2.76
N ASP A 205 4.14 -17.29 3.74
CA ASP A 205 5.60 -17.31 3.54
C ASP A 205 6.14 -18.64 2.94
N THR A 206 5.31 -19.66 2.84
CA THR A 206 5.64 -20.98 2.29
C THR A 206 5.47 -21.12 0.78
N GLY A 207 5.11 -20.03 0.09
CA GLY A 207 4.81 -20.05 -1.35
C GLY A 207 3.47 -20.67 -1.72
N ILE A 208 2.69 -21.11 -0.74
CA ILE A 208 1.31 -21.58 -0.93
C ILE A 208 0.37 -20.38 -0.78
N TYR A 209 -0.55 -20.23 -1.72
CA TYR A 209 -1.56 -19.18 -1.69
C TYR A 209 -2.51 -19.42 -0.51
N ALA A 210 -2.68 -18.44 0.37
CA ALA A 210 -3.47 -18.61 1.60
C ALA A 210 -4.94 -19.02 1.35
N TRP A 211 -5.47 -18.66 0.18
CA TRP A 211 -6.85 -18.88 -0.21
C TRP A 211 -7.00 -19.75 -1.45
N ASP A 212 -5.90 -20.09 -2.11
CA ASP A 212 -5.87 -20.89 -3.32
C ASP A 212 -5.68 -22.36 -2.98
N HIS A 213 -6.78 -23.02 -2.63
CA HIS A 213 -6.83 -24.45 -2.32
C HIS A 213 -7.23 -25.23 -3.55
N HIS A 214 -6.27 -25.91 -4.19
CA HIS A 214 -6.54 -26.80 -5.32
C HIS A 214 -7.07 -28.20 -4.90
N TRP A 215 -6.94 -28.52 -3.60
CA TRP A 215 -7.39 -29.78 -3.00
C TRP A 215 -7.75 -29.58 -1.53
N GLY A 216 -8.53 -30.52 -0.97
CA GLY A 216 -8.91 -30.43 0.43
C GLY A 216 -9.88 -29.31 0.77
N ILE A 217 -10.66 -28.84 -0.20
CA ILE A 217 -11.66 -27.79 -0.03
C ILE A 217 -12.91 -28.32 0.70
N PHE A 218 -13.15 -29.61 0.56
CA PHE A 218 -14.25 -30.32 1.23
C PHE A 218 -13.68 -31.29 2.26
N PRO A 219 -14.34 -31.44 3.42
CA PRO A 219 -13.96 -32.43 4.44
C PRO A 219 -14.11 -33.86 3.96
#